data_c45389bb90ab680dc197dfa58292f6a3
#
_entry.id   c45389bb90ab680dc197dfa58292f6a3
#
_cell.length_a   1.000
_cell.length_b   1.000
_cell.length_c   1.000
_cell.angle_alpha   90.00
_cell.angle_beta   90.00
_cell.angle_gamma   90.00
#
_symmetry.space_group_name_H-M   'P 1'
#
loop_
_entity.id
_entity.type
_entity.pdbx_description
1 polymer ?
#
loop_
_entity_poly.entity_id
_entity_poly.type
_entity_poly.pdbx_seq_one_letter_code
_entity_poly.pdbx_strand_id
1 'polypeptide(L)'
;MVAFVRAGVELAYESMTESGIIGESAYYESLHETPLIANTIARKKLFEMNRVISDTAEYGCYLFDHACKPLLGDFMKGIDTDVIGQSFGDGQDNSVDNAKLIAVNKALRNHPVEVVGDRLRASMTAMKPIV
;
A
#
# COMPACT_ATOMS: atom_id res chain seq x y z
N MET A 1 4.51 7.95 3.55
CA MET A 1 4.24 7.34 2.22
C MET A 1 4.23 5.83 2.28
N VAL A 2 5.33 5.14 2.68
CA VAL A 2 5.39 3.66 2.68
C VAL A 2 4.23 3.03 3.46
N ALA A 3 3.92 3.55 4.65
CA ALA A 3 2.81 3.04 5.47
C ALA A 3 1.44 3.17 4.78
N PHE A 4 1.20 4.28 4.06
CA PHE A 4 -0.04 4.46 3.30
C PHE A 4 -0.14 3.48 2.13
N VAL A 5 0.97 3.28 1.40
CA VAL A 5 0.99 2.32 0.29
C VAL A 5 0.70 0.92 0.80
N ARG A 6 1.37 0.50 1.86
CA ARG A 6 1.15 -0.81 2.46
C ARG A 6 -0.30 -0.99 2.93
N ALA A 7 -0.77 -0.10 3.79
CA ALA A 7 -2.14 -0.17 4.31
C ALA A 7 -3.19 -0.08 3.20
N GLY A 8 -2.95 0.76 2.18
CA GLY A 8 -3.84 0.88 1.02
C GLY A 8 -3.93 -0.40 0.20
N VAL A 9 -2.80 -1.06 -0.05
CA VAL A 9 -2.76 -2.33 -0.79
C VAL A 9 -3.47 -3.44 -0.02
N GLU A 10 -3.17 -3.61 1.27
CA GLU A 10 -3.81 -4.61 2.13
C GLU A 10 -5.33 -4.38 2.18
N LEU A 11 -5.76 -3.16 2.48
CA LEU A 11 -7.18 -2.79 2.57
C LEU A 11 -7.92 -2.96 1.22
N ALA A 12 -7.32 -2.57 0.11
CA ALA A 12 -7.91 -2.74 -1.21
C ALA A 12 -8.10 -4.23 -1.54
N TYR A 13 -7.09 -5.06 -1.29
CA TYR A 13 -7.17 -6.49 -1.49
C TYR A 13 -8.27 -7.13 -0.63
N GLU A 14 -8.28 -6.83 0.66
CA GLU A 14 -9.26 -7.37 1.62
C GLU A 14 -10.68 -6.95 1.22
N SER A 15 -10.91 -5.67 0.95
CA SER A 15 -12.24 -5.16 0.57
C SER A 15 -12.77 -5.82 -0.72
N MET A 16 -11.91 -6.05 -1.69
CA MET A 16 -12.29 -6.74 -2.93
C MET A 16 -12.63 -8.20 -2.68
N THR A 17 -11.82 -8.92 -1.91
CA THR A 17 -12.06 -10.33 -1.62
C THR A 17 -13.28 -10.55 -0.73
N GLU A 18 -13.51 -9.68 0.25
CA GLU A 18 -14.73 -9.67 1.07
C GLU A 18 -15.98 -9.39 0.24
N SER A 19 -15.84 -8.63 -0.85
CA SER A 19 -16.93 -8.38 -1.81
C SER A 19 -17.13 -9.52 -2.82
N GLY A 20 -16.39 -10.62 -2.70
CA GLY A 20 -16.52 -11.81 -3.53
C GLY A 20 -15.64 -11.81 -4.79
N ILE A 21 -14.73 -10.84 -4.95
CA ILE A 21 -13.74 -10.86 -6.02
C ILE A 21 -12.69 -11.93 -5.72
N ILE A 22 -12.34 -12.74 -6.71
CA ILE A 22 -11.32 -13.77 -6.54
C ILE A 22 -9.94 -13.17 -6.24
N GLY A 23 -9.16 -13.86 -5.41
CA GLY A 23 -7.88 -13.37 -4.92
C GLY A 23 -6.89 -12.97 -6.01
N GLU A 24 -6.89 -13.68 -7.14
CA GLU A 24 -6.05 -13.37 -8.30
C GLU A 24 -6.37 -11.99 -8.90
N SER A 25 -7.65 -11.71 -9.11
CA SER A 25 -8.09 -10.39 -9.62
C SER A 25 -7.82 -9.29 -8.60
N ALA A 26 -8.13 -9.53 -7.33
CA ALA A 26 -7.84 -8.58 -6.25
C ALA A 26 -6.34 -8.27 -6.14
N TYR A 27 -5.47 -9.26 -6.35
CA TYR A 27 -4.02 -9.06 -6.38
C TYR A 27 -3.58 -8.15 -7.54
N TYR A 28 -4.11 -8.36 -8.74
CA TYR A 28 -3.78 -7.53 -9.89
C TYR A 28 -4.20 -6.08 -9.70
N GLU A 29 -5.38 -5.84 -9.15
CA GLU A 29 -5.96 -4.51 -8.91
C GLU A 29 -5.44 -3.82 -7.63
N SER A 30 -4.57 -4.47 -6.87
CA SER A 30 -3.98 -3.92 -5.67
C SER A 30 -2.45 -3.91 -5.74
N LEU A 31 -1.80 -4.98 -5.30
CA LEU A 31 -0.34 -5.04 -5.18
C LEU A 31 0.38 -4.96 -6.53
N HIS A 32 -0.12 -5.67 -7.54
CA HIS A 32 0.53 -5.71 -8.87
C HIS A 32 0.43 -4.36 -9.59
N GLU A 33 -0.66 -3.64 -9.44
CA GLU A 33 -0.85 -2.33 -10.07
C GLU A 33 0.02 -1.24 -9.44
N THR A 34 0.32 -1.34 -8.16
CA THR A 34 1.09 -0.33 -7.41
C THR A 34 2.40 0.08 -8.09
N PRO A 35 3.30 -0.82 -8.51
CA PRO A 35 4.53 -0.43 -9.21
C PRO A 35 4.26 0.18 -10.58
N LEU A 36 3.18 -0.17 -11.27
CA LEU A 36 2.81 0.41 -12.56
C LEU A 36 2.41 1.88 -12.39
N ILE A 37 1.58 2.17 -11.40
CA ILE A 37 1.19 3.54 -11.05
C ILE A 37 2.41 4.35 -10.57
N ALA A 38 3.24 3.79 -9.70
CA ALA A 38 4.45 4.45 -9.22
C ALA A 38 5.41 4.80 -10.37
N ASN A 39 5.63 3.89 -11.32
CA ASN A 39 6.45 4.13 -12.51
C ASN A 39 5.84 5.21 -13.41
N THR A 40 4.53 5.22 -13.56
CA THR A 40 3.83 6.25 -14.33
C THR A 40 3.99 7.63 -13.68
N ILE A 41 3.83 7.73 -12.36
CA ILE A 41 4.10 8.98 -11.62
C ILE A 41 5.54 9.45 -11.79
N ALA A 42 6.51 8.53 -11.68
CA ALA A 42 7.92 8.86 -11.83
C ALA A 42 8.26 9.43 -13.21
N ARG A 43 7.62 8.92 -14.26
CA ARG A 43 7.87 9.35 -15.67
C ARG A 43 7.02 10.55 -16.08
N LYS A 44 5.77 10.59 -15.66
CA LYS A 44 4.76 11.55 -16.16
C LYS A 44 4.28 12.54 -15.10
N LYS A 45 4.74 12.41 -13.85
CA LYS A 45 4.26 13.14 -12.68
C LYS A 45 2.81 12.81 -12.32
N LEU A 46 2.38 13.25 -11.15
CA LEU A 46 1.09 12.88 -10.56
C LEU A 46 -0.10 13.30 -11.44
N PHE A 47 -0.07 14.52 -11.94
CA PHE A 47 -1.16 15.05 -12.77
C PHE A 47 -1.35 14.23 -14.06
N GLU A 48 -0.28 13.99 -14.79
CA GLU A 48 -0.36 13.22 -16.04
C GLU A 48 -0.67 11.73 -15.78
N MET A 49 -0.22 11.18 -14.65
CA MET A 49 -0.62 9.83 -14.28
C MET A 49 -2.14 9.73 -14.20
N ASN A 50 -2.78 10.65 -13.50
CA ASN A 50 -4.24 10.63 -13.34
C ASN A 50 -4.99 10.78 -14.68
N ARG A 51 -4.38 11.42 -15.68
CA ARG A 51 -4.98 11.60 -17.03
C ARG A 51 -4.75 10.45 -18.00
N VAL A 52 -3.73 9.62 -17.78
CA VAL A 52 -3.39 8.52 -18.69
C VAL A 52 -3.95 7.17 -18.27
N ILE A 53 -4.54 7.09 -17.09
CA ILE A 53 -5.35 5.95 -16.68
C ILE A 53 -6.73 6.02 -17.37
N SER A 54 -7.57 5.01 -17.18
CA SER A 54 -8.91 5.05 -17.78
C SER A 54 -9.77 6.17 -17.18
N ASP A 55 -10.73 6.70 -17.95
CA ASP A 55 -11.67 7.72 -17.50
C ASP A 55 -12.42 7.28 -16.22
N THR A 56 -12.76 6.01 -16.13
CA THR A 56 -13.39 5.42 -14.93
C THR A 56 -12.46 5.47 -13.71
N ALA A 57 -11.18 5.14 -13.89
CA ALA A 57 -10.19 5.20 -12.81
C ALA A 57 -9.89 6.64 -12.39
N GLU A 58 -9.78 7.57 -13.37
CA GLU A 58 -9.60 9.00 -13.08
C GLU A 58 -10.78 9.54 -12.24
N TYR A 59 -11.99 9.24 -12.65
CA TYR A 59 -13.19 9.66 -11.93
C TYR A 59 -13.28 9.01 -10.53
N GLY A 60 -12.95 7.73 -10.43
CA GLY A 60 -12.87 7.00 -9.16
C GLY A 60 -11.84 7.60 -8.20
N CYS A 61 -10.65 7.96 -8.69
CA CYS A 61 -9.63 8.65 -7.91
C CYS A 61 -10.14 10.01 -7.37
N TYR A 62 -10.85 10.76 -8.19
CA TYR A 62 -11.44 12.03 -7.78
C TYR A 62 -12.46 11.85 -6.65
N LEU A 63 -13.37 10.88 -6.80
CA LEU A 63 -14.39 10.60 -5.77
C LEU A 63 -13.75 10.12 -4.46
N PHE A 64 -12.75 9.24 -4.57
CA PHE A 64 -12.02 8.72 -3.41
C PHE A 64 -11.24 9.83 -2.70
N ASP A 65 -10.53 10.68 -3.43
CA ASP A 65 -9.79 11.82 -2.86
C ASP A 65 -10.75 12.77 -2.12
N HIS A 66 -11.89 13.09 -2.74
CA HIS A 66 -12.89 13.95 -2.13
C HIS A 66 -13.45 13.39 -0.82
N ALA A 67 -13.71 12.08 -0.77
CA ALA A 67 -14.28 11.42 0.41
C ALA A 67 -13.22 11.16 1.50
N CYS A 68 -12.04 10.68 1.11
CA CYS A 68 -11.05 10.15 2.05
C CYS A 68 -10.04 11.17 2.54
N LYS A 69 -9.70 12.19 1.73
CA LYS A 69 -8.70 13.20 2.11
C LYS A 69 -9.03 13.97 3.39
N PRO A 70 -10.29 14.39 3.64
CA PRO A 70 -10.65 14.98 4.93
C PRO A 70 -10.45 14.02 6.10
N LEU A 71 -10.85 12.75 5.95
CA LEU A 71 -10.69 11.71 6.97
C LEU A 71 -9.21 11.44 7.28
N LEU A 72 -8.38 11.33 6.25
CA LEU A 72 -6.93 11.18 6.40
C LEU A 72 -6.30 12.42 7.02
N GLY A 73 -6.79 13.61 6.68
CA GLY A 73 -6.36 14.88 7.26
C GLY A 73 -6.63 14.93 8.76
N ASP A 74 -7.79 14.51 9.20
CA ASP A 74 -8.15 14.45 10.62
C ASP A 74 -7.37 13.38 11.36
N PHE A 75 -7.19 12.21 10.75
CA PHE A 75 -6.29 11.19 11.28
C PHE A 75 -4.86 11.72 11.48
N MET A 76 -4.30 12.42 10.49
CA MET A 76 -2.96 12.97 10.56
C MET A 76 -2.81 14.03 11.65
N LYS A 77 -3.84 14.85 11.90
CA LYS A 77 -3.87 15.82 13.02
C LYS A 77 -3.91 15.13 14.39
N GLY A 78 -4.54 13.95 14.46
CA GLY A 78 -4.64 13.15 15.68
C GLY A 78 -3.39 12.33 15.99
N ILE A 79 -2.41 12.28 15.07
CA ILE A 79 -1.14 11.64 15.34
C ILE A 79 -0.35 12.51 16.32
N ASP A 80 -0.18 11.99 17.53
CA ASP A 80 0.66 12.64 18.53
C ASP A 80 2.13 12.55 18.12
N THR A 81 2.65 13.69 17.65
CA THR A 81 4.05 13.81 17.23
C THR A 81 5.00 13.60 18.40
N ASP A 82 4.55 13.83 19.63
CA ASP A 82 5.36 13.60 20.81
C ASP A 82 5.57 12.10 21.06
N VAL A 83 4.61 11.27 20.74
CA VAL A 83 4.75 9.80 20.82
C VAL A 83 5.64 9.25 19.70
N ILE A 84 5.52 9.78 18.48
CA ILE A 84 6.30 9.31 17.32
C ILE A 84 7.76 9.77 17.38
N GLY A 85 8.02 10.93 17.96
CA GLY A 85 9.38 11.49 18.08
C GLY A 85 10.13 11.10 19.35
N GLN A 86 9.45 10.84 20.45
CA GLN A 86 10.04 10.69 21.77
C GLN A 86 10.83 9.41 21.97
N SER A 87 10.57 8.36 21.19
CA SER A 87 11.37 7.13 21.26
C SER A 87 12.79 7.28 20.69
N PHE A 88 13.12 8.43 20.10
CA PHE A 88 14.41 8.73 19.48
C PHE A 88 15.21 9.88 20.13
N GLY A 89 14.72 10.42 21.23
CA GLY A 89 15.40 11.49 21.99
C GLY A 89 15.54 11.16 23.47
N ASP A 90 16.53 11.68 24.14
CA ASP A 90 16.68 11.74 25.59
C ASP A 90 17.06 10.46 26.35
N GLY A 91 17.94 9.63 25.78
CA GLY A 91 18.63 8.56 26.54
C GLY A 91 17.73 7.37 26.89
N GLN A 92 16.56 7.27 26.32
CA GLN A 92 15.78 6.04 26.33
C GLN A 92 16.36 5.06 25.29
N ASP A 93 16.30 3.82 25.62
CA ASP A 93 16.77 2.73 24.75
C ASP A 93 16.08 2.81 23.39
N ASN A 94 16.80 3.29 22.38
CA ASN A 94 16.34 3.39 20.99
C ASN A 94 16.31 2.01 20.29
N SER A 95 16.34 0.93 21.06
CA SER A 95 16.29 -0.42 20.50
C SER A 95 14.93 -0.65 19.82
N VAL A 96 15.01 -1.11 18.58
CA VAL A 96 13.86 -1.62 17.87
C VAL A 96 13.38 -2.88 18.62
N ASP A 97 12.08 -2.95 18.91
CA ASP A 97 11.47 -4.17 19.44
C ASP A 97 11.54 -5.27 18.36
N ASN A 98 12.60 -6.04 18.39
CA ASN A 98 12.88 -7.09 17.42
C ASN A 98 11.80 -8.19 17.43
N ALA A 99 11.22 -8.51 18.58
CA ALA A 99 10.16 -9.51 18.66
C ALA A 99 8.91 -9.03 17.92
N LYS A 100 8.54 -7.77 18.12
CA LYS A 100 7.42 -7.13 17.41
C LYS A 100 7.70 -7.03 15.91
N LEU A 101 8.91 -6.66 15.52
CA LEU A 101 9.31 -6.59 14.11
C LEU A 101 9.22 -7.97 13.43
N ILE A 102 9.71 -9.02 14.08
CA ILE A 102 9.62 -10.41 13.58
C ILE A 102 8.15 -10.83 13.42
N ALA A 103 7.31 -10.53 14.41
CA ALA A 103 5.88 -10.85 14.36
C ALA A 103 5.17 -10.14 13.20
N VAL A 104 5.44 -8.84 12.99
CA VAL A 104 4.88 -8.06 11.88
C VAL A 104 5.35 -8.60 10.54
N ASN A 105 6.64 -8.89 10.38
CA ASN A 105 7.18 -9.46 9.14
C ASN A 105 6.59 -10.85 8.83
N LYS A 106 6.34 -11.65 9.86
CA LYS A 106 5.66 -12.95 9.69
C LYS A 106 4.21 -12.77 9.25
N ALA A 107 3.50 -11.83 9.85
CA ALA A 107 2.11 -11.52 9.46
C ALA A 107 2.03 -11.07 7.99
N LEU A 108 2.93 -10.17 7.57
CA LEU A 108 3.02 -9.71 6.19
C LEU A 108 3.26 -10.84 5.19
N ARG A 109 4.23 -11.70 5.44
CA ARG A 109 4.53 -12.83 4.56
C ARG A 109 3.37 -13.80 4.40
N ASN A 110 2.54 -13.91 5.43
CA ASN A 110 1.38 -14.80 5.43
C ASN A 110 0.09 -14.09 5.01
N HIS A 111 0.15 -12.80 4.69
CA HIS A 111 -1.01 -12.08 4.19
C HIS A 111 -1.49 -12.70 2.88
N PRO A 112 -2.81 -12.90 2.68
CA PRO A 112 -3.32 -13.53 1.46
C PRO A 112 -2.85 -12.86 0.16
N VAL A 113 -2.69 -11.54 0.13
CA VAL A 113 -2.17 -10.81 -1.04
C VAL A 113 -0.75 -11.24 -1.41
N GLU A 114 0.12 -11.50 -0.43
CA GLU A 114 1.48 -11.99 -0.67
C GLU A 114 1.49 -13.45 -1.13
N VAL A 115 0.68 -14.30 -0.50
CA VAL A 115 0.56 -15.73 -0.87
C VAL A 115 0.06 -15.87 -2.31
N VAL A 116 -0.98 -15.14 -2.69
CA VAL A 116 -1.49 -15.11 -4.07
C VAL A 116 -0.44 -14.53 -5.02
N GLY A 117 0.21 -13.42 -4.60
CA GLY A 117 1.25 -12.77 -5.37
C GLY A 117 2.44 -13.68 -5.68
N ASP A 118 2.94 -14.44 -4.72
CA ASP A 118 4.05 -15.38 -4.91
C ASP A 118 3.71 -16.44 -5.96
N ARG A 119 2.51 -17.01 -5.87
CA ARG A 119 2.03 -18.00 -6.84
C ARG A 119 1.93 -17.43 -8.25
N LEU A 120 1.38 -16.22 -8.38
CA LEU A 120 1.22 -15.55 -9.68
C LEU A 120 2.57 -15.12 -10.25
N ARG A 121 3.44 -14.51 -9.45
CA ARG A 121 4.79 -14.10 -9.87
C ARG A 121 5.63 -15.28 -10.35
N ALA A 122 5.52 -16.44 -9.71
CA ALA A 122 6.21 -17.66 -10.14
C ALA A 122 5.79 -18.11 -11.55
N SER A 123 4.58 -17.75 -11.98
CA SER A 123 4.04 -18.07 -13.31
C SER A 123 4.34 -16.98 -14.35
N MET A 124 4.80 -15.83 -13.93
CA MET A 124 5.09 -14.67 -14.81
C MET A 124 6.52 -14.72 -15.34
N THR A 125 6.70 -15.28 -16.53
CA THR A 125 8.03 -15.38 -17.17
C THR A 125 8.64 -14.02 -17.56
N ALA A 126 7.84 -12.95 -17.60
CA ALA A 126 8.27 -11.62 -18.02
C ALA A 126 8.80 -10.72 -16.89
N MET A 127 8.56 -11.07 -15.64
CA MET A 127 9.07 -10.30 -14.50
C MET A 127 10.48 -10.77 -14.13
N LYS A 128 11.48 -9.97 -14.53
CA LYS A 128 12.85 -10.17 -14.03
C LYS A 128 12.89 -9.82 -12.53
N PRO A 129 13.63 -10.58 -11.70
CA PRO A 129 13.87 -10.21 -10.33
C PRO A 129 14.46 -8.79 -10.28
N ILE A 130 13.91 -7.94 -9.42
CA ILE A 130 14.56 -6.69 -9.06
C ILE A 130 15.68 -7.09 -8.11
N VAL A 131 16.91 -6.96 -8.60
CA VAL A 131 18.13 -7.20 -7.81
C VAL A 131 18.41 -5.99 -6.94
#